data_4b0a4a2a26bfc3a51ea6221b22f36a5f
#
_entry.id   4b0a4a2a26bfc3a51ea6221b22f36a5f
#
_cell.length_a   1.000
_cell.length_b   1.000
_cell.length_c   1.000
_cell.angle_alpha   90.00
_cell.angle_beta   90.00
_cell.angle_gamma   90.00
#
_symmetry.space_group_name_H-M   'P 1'
#
loop_
_entity.id
_entity.type
_entity.pdbx_description
1 polymer ?
#
loop_
_entity_poly.entity_id
_entity_poly.type
_entity_poly.pdbx_seq_one_letter_code
_entity_poly.pdbx_strand_id
1 'polypeptide(L)'
;MPTTYAHDRFGREVYEQLPANLKKIIRENKKLYLIGLHGPDIFFYYRPFSKNRVSDYGTFLHEQTASVLFEDEVKKYQQSPSEAMEAYLLGFACHYLLDSTCHPYIGKFVDHTGISHAKIETSLDQYFMLEDGLNPLVYRPASPICPHTDGNKVIHRCFPEIGETEIVECLKGMKLWTRITICRSSAVRSLLLGVMKLVGCYDSMGGRVMPGRPQKECEAGTRNLVHLYERALAEAPQ
;
A
#
# COMPACT_ATOMS: atom_id res chain seq x y z
N MET A 1 -1.36 0.68 7.64
CA MET A 1 -1.91 -0.02 6.45
C MET A 1 -2.53 1.02 5.57
N PRO A 2 -2.08 1.05 4.41
CA PRO A 2 -2.00 2.20 3.55
C PRO A 2 -3.10 2.32 2.56
N THR A 3 -3.07 3.46 1.99
CA THR A 3 -3.67 3.83 0.73
C THR A 3 -3.21 2.88 -0.37
N THR A 4 -4.09 2.06 -0.82
CA THR A 4 -3.78 1.13 -1.93
C THR A 4 -3.70 1.88 -3.25
N TYR A 5 -4.55 2.91 -3.44
CA TYR A 5 -4.62 3.66 -4.70
C TYR A 5 -3.47 4.67 -4.85
N ALA A 6 -3.15 5.41 -3.79
CA ALA A 6 -2.08 6.40 -3.87
C ALA A 6 -0.72 5.77 -4.19
N HIS A 7 -0.41 4.60 -3.62
CA HIS A 7 0.82 3.85 -3.96
C HIS A 7 0.82 3.34 -5.41
N ASP A 8 -0.30 2.78 -5.88
CA ASP A 8 -0.42 2.35 -7.28
C ASP A 8 -0.28 3.53 -8.26
N ARG A 9 -0.92 4.66 -7.95
CA ARG A 9 -0.81 5.89 -8.73
C ARG A 9 0.64 6.41 -8.74
N PHE A 10 1.25 6.52 -7.56
CA PHE A 10 2.63 6.97 -7.41
C PHE A 10 3.61 6.15 -8.24
N GLY A 11 3.53 4.82 -8.13
CA GLY A 11 4.40 3.94 -8.91
C GLY A 11 4.19 4.07 -10.42
N ARG A 12 2.95 4.32 -10.88
CA ARG A 12 2.68 4.58 -12.31
C ARG A 12 3.30 5.90 -12.76
N GLU A 13 3.21 6.94 -11.97
CA GLU A 13 3.79 8.25 -12.29
C GLU A 13 5.32 8.23 -12.24
N VAL A 14 5.92 7.51 -11.28
CA VAL A 14 7.37 7.26 -11.24
C VAL A 14 7.82 6.47 -12.47
N TYR A 15 7.10 5.39 -12.83
CA TYR A 15 7.42 4.61 -14.03
C TYR A 15 7.54 5.48 -15.28
N GLU A 16 6.67 6.48 -15.46
CA GLU A 16 6.74 7.38 -16.64
C GLU A 16 8.02 8.22 -16.69
N GLN A 17 8.68 8.43 -15.55
CA GLN A 17 9.91 9.22 -15.43
C GLN A 17 11.19 8.39 -15.51
N LEU A 18 11.09 7.05 -15.36
CA LEU A 18 12.25 6.16 -15.37
C LEU A 18 12.92 6.07 -16.75
N PRO A 19 14.22 5.77 -16.79
CA PRO A 19 14.95 5.51 -18.04
C PRO A 19 14.45 4.24 -18.72
N ALA A 20 14.69 4.14 -20.04
CA ALA A 20 14.13 3.09 -20.90
C ALA A 20 14.50 1.66 -20.49
N ASN A 21 15.70 1.45 -19.94
CA ASN A 21 16.15 0.15 -19.44
C ASN A 21 15.31 -0.31 -18.23
N LEU A 22 15.07 0.55 -17.24
CA LEU A 22 14.23 0.23 -16.09
C LEU A 22 12.75 0.05 -16.48
N LYS A 23 12.24 0.89 -17.40
CA LYS A 23 10.90 0.71 -17.95
C LYS A 23 10.73 -0.66 -18.63
N LYS A 24 11.78 -1.16 -19.32
CA LYS A 24 11.76 -2.49 -19.94
C LYS A 24 11.63 -3.57 -18.86
N ILE A 25 12.49 -3.55 -17.85
CA ILE A 25 12.49 -4.51 -16.73
C ILE A 25 11.12 -4.56 -16.04
N ILE A 26 10.56 -3.39 -15.72
CA ILE A 26 9.23 -3.29 -15.08
C ILE A 26 8.13 -3.85 -16.00
N ARG A 27 8.16 -3.53 -17.29
CA ARG A 27 7.14 -4.01 -18.25
C ARG A 27 7.13 -5.53 -18.35
N GLU A 28 8.31 -6.15 -18.38
CA GLU A 28 8.48 -7.60 -18.48
C GLU A 28 8.09 -8.30 -17.16
N ASN A 29 8.24 -7.61 -16.03
CA ASN A 29 7.94 -8.12 -14.69
C ASN A 29 6.82 -7.32 -13.98
N LYS A 30 5.85 -6.81 -14.74
CA LYS A 30 4.83 -5.87 -14.26
C LYS A 30 4.10 -6.34 -12.99
N LYS A 31 3.78 -7.63 -12.88
CA LYS A 31 3.07 -8.17 -11.72
C LYS A 31 3.84 -7.97 -10.42
N LEU A 32 5.17 -8.15 -10.47
CA LEU A 32 6.03 -7.98 -9.31
C LEU A 32 6.21 -6.52 -8.93
N TYR A 33 6.40 -5.65 -9.92
CA TYR A 33 6.44 -4.22 -9.68
C TYR A 33 5.18 -3.74 -8.97
N LEU A 34 4.00 -4.12 -9.46
CA LEU A 34 2.71 -3.74 -8.86
C LEU A 34 2.55 -4.27 -7.43
N ILE A 35 3.04 -5.47 -7.12
CA ILE A 35 3.05 -5.98 -5.74
C ILE A 35 4.04 -5.17 -4.89
N GLY A 36 5.22 -4.87 -5.41
CA GLY A 36 6.23 -4.06 -4.74
C GLY A 36 5.73 -2.68 -4.34
N LEU A 37 4.86 -2.04 -5.14
CA LEU A 37 4.24 -0.76 -4.80
C LEU A 37 3.46 -0.76 -3.48
N HIS A 38 3.13 -1.93 -2.95
CA HIS A 38 2.47 -2.06 -1.66
C HIS A 38 3.44 -2.43 -0.54
N GLY A 39 4.71 -2.60 -0.85
CA GLY A 39 5.78 -2.84 0.12
C GLY A 39 5.43 -3.90 1.17
N PRO A 40 5.76 -3.66 2.45
CA PRO A 40 5.46 -4.58 3.55
C PRO A 40 4.00 -4.58 3.97
N ASP A 41 3.19 -3.65 3.47
CA ASP A 41 1.76 -3.55 3.77
C ASP A 41 0.94 -4.78 3.41
N ILE A 42 1.39 -5.54 2.41
CA ILE A 42 0.75 -6.81 2.05
C ILE A 42 0.67 -7.76 3.25
N PHE A 43 1.63 -7.70 4.19
CA PHE A 43 1.71 -8.58 5.35
C PHE A 43 0.61 -8.32 6.39
N PHE A 44 0.04 -7.10 6.44
CA PHE A 44 -1.09 -6.79 7.31
C PHE A 44 -2.42 -7.41 6.86
N TYR A 45 -2.48 -7.93 5.65
CA TYR A 45 -3.65 -8.64 5.14
C TYR A 45 -3.67 -10.14 5.46
N TYR A 46 -2.60 -10.65 6.10
CA TYR A 46 -2.57 -12.01 6.61
C TYR A 46 -3.34 -12.09 7.92
N ARG A 47 -4.49 -12.79 7.90
CA ARG A 47 -5.33 -13.00 9.10
C ARG A 47 -5.54 -11.73 9.95
N PRO A 48 -6.08 -10.64 9.38
CA PRO A 48 -6.00 -9.28 9.93
C PRO A 48 -6.71 -9.07 11.27
N PHE A 49 -7.46 -10.06 11.77
CA PHE A 49 -8.14 -10.01 13.07
C PHE A 49 -7.44 -10.81 14.17
N SER A 50 -6.27 -11.35 13.89
CA SER A 50 -5.49 -12.11 14.87
C SER A 50 -4.05 -11.63 14.89
N LYS A 51 -3.46 -11.51 16.09
CA LYS A 51 -2.01 -11.33 16.22
C LYS A 51 -1.31 -12.51 15.55
N ASN A 52 -0.36 -12.21 14.70
CA ASN A 52 0.40 -13.24 14.00
C ASN A 52 1.77 -12.70 13.58
N ARG A 53 2.75 -13.62 13.45
CA ARG A 53 4.13 -13.27 13.12
C ARG A 53 4.31 -12.55 11.78
N VAL A 54 3.39 -12.77 10.82
CA VAL A 54 3.48 -12.14 9.48
C VAL A 54 3.16 -10.65 9.58
N SER A 55 2.10 -10.28 10.31
CA SER A 55 1.78 -8.87 10.54
C SER A 55 2.81 -8.19 11.45
N ASP A 56 3.36 -8.91 12.45
CA ASP A 56 4.42 -8.38 13.31
C ASP A 56 5.70 -8.10 12.49
N TYR A 57 6.02 -8.98 11.55
CA TYR A 57 7.13 -8.77 10.62
C TYR A 57 6.87 -7.57 9.68
N GLY A 58 5.65 -7.39 9.21
CA GLY A 58 5.26 -6.17 8.47
C GLY A 58 5.49 -4.89 9.27
N THR A 59 5.14 -4.88 10.56
CA THR A 59 5.42 -3.76 11.47
C THR A 59 6.93 -3.54 11.62
N PHE A 60 7.69 -4.60 11.86
CA PHE A 60 9.15 -4.53 11.95
C PHE A 60 9.78 -3.87 10.72
N LEU A 61 9.32 -4.23 9.51
CA LEU A 61 9.85 -3.65 8.27
C LEU A 61 9.53 -2.15 8.14
N HIS A 62 8.38 -1.68 8.63
CA HIS A 62 8.05 -0.25 8.63
C HIS A 62 8.88 0.58 9.62
N GLU A 63 9.46 -0.06 10.64
CA GLU A 63 10.34 0.59 11.62
C GLU A 63 11.79 0.67 11.15
N GLN A 64 12.16 -0.04 10.07
CA GLN A 64 13.52 -0.04 9.55
C GLN A 64 13.81 1.23 8.74
N THR A 65 15.08 1.65 8.77
CA THR A 65 15.57 2.71 7.87
C THR A 65 15.80 2.16 6.46
N ALA A 66 15.78 3.03 5.46
CA ALA A 66 16.04 2.65 4.07
C ALA A 66 17.37 1.90 3.91
N SER A 67 18.43 2.38 4.56
CA SER A 67 19.76 1.76 4.49
C SER A 67 19.71 0.29 4.94
N VAL A 68 19.08 0.01 6.08
CA VAL A 68 19.00 -1.36 6.61
C VAL A 68 18.21 -2.27 5.67
N LEU A 69 17.07 -1.81 5.16
CA LEU A 69 16.22 -2.60 4.24
C LEU A 69 16.93 -2.88 2.91
N PHE A 70 17.44 -1.82 2.27
CA PHE A 70 17.98 -1.96 0.92
C PHE A 70 19.39 -2.53 0.86
N GLU A 71 20.24 -2.32 1.88
CA GLU A 71 21.55 -2.95 1.92
C GLU A 71 21.48 -4.50 1.90
N ASP A 72 20.55 -5.08 2.64
CA ASP A 72 20.37 -6.52 2.65
C ASP A 72 19.80 -7.04 1.30
N GLU A 73 18.82 -6.34 0.76
CA GLU A 73 18.23 -6.68 -0.55
C GLU A 73 19.22 -6.53 -1.70
N VAL A 74 20.09 -5.51 -1.68
CA VAL A 74 21.18 -5.34 -2.65
C VAL A 74 22.18 -6.49 -2.57
N LYS A 75 22.55 -6.95 -1.38
CA LYS A 75 23.42 -8.13 -1.20
C LYS A 75 22.78 -9.40 -1.79
N LYS A 76 21.49 -9.63 -1.50
CA LYS A 76 20.74 -10.75 -2.07
C LYS A 76 20.67 -10.68 -3.60
N TYR A 77 20.44 -9.48 -4.13
CA TYR A 77 20.41 -9.25 -5.59
C TYR A 77 21.78 -9.53 -6.22
N GLN A 78 22.88 -9.02 -5.63
CA GLN A 78 24.24 -9.23 -6.15
C GLN A 78 24.66 -10.71 -6.17
N GLN A 79 24.21 -11.51 -5.22
CA GLN A 79 24.47 -12.96 -5.18
C GLN A 79 23.79 -13.72 -6.33
N SER A 80 22.63 -13.25 -6.79
CA SER A 80 21.89 -13.85 -7.90
C SER A 80 21.01 -12.79 -8.57
N PRO A 81 21.57 -11.99 -9.50
CA PRO A 81 20.84 -10.96 -10.21
C PRO A 81 19.60 -11.50 -10.95
N SER A 82 18.50 -10.76 -10.85
CA SER A 82 17.23 -11.14 -11.46
C SER A 82 16.41 -9.90 -11.78
N GLU A 83 16.03 -9.71 -13.04
CA GLU A 83 15.14 -8.61 -13.46
C GLU A 83 13.78 -8.66 -12.72
N ALA A 84 13.32 -9.86 -12.39
CA ALA A 84 12.10 -10.05 -11.60
C ALA A 84 12.25 -9.48 -10.18
N MET A 85 13.38 -9.72 -9.51
CA MET A 85 13.67 -9.14 -8.21
C MET A 85 13.88 -7.62 -8.31
N GLU A 86 14.57 -7.15 -9.34
CA GLU A 86 14.79 -5.73 -9.59
C GLU A 86 13.47 -4.98 -9.76
N ALA A 87 12.53 -5.51 -10.57
CA ALA A 87 11.21 -4.93 -10.74
C ALA A 87 10.43 -4.85 -9.41
N TYR A 88 10.50 -5.91 -8.59
CA TYR A 88 9.87 -5.92 -7.26
C TYR A 88 10.47 -4.85 -6.34
N LEU A 89 11.79 -4.77 -6.29
CA LEU A 89 12.51 -3.81 -5.45
C LEU A 89 12.30 -2.36 -5.90
N LEU A 90 12.20 -2.11 -7.22
CA LEU A 90 11.82 -0.78 -7.74
C LEU A 90 10.42 -0.37 -7.25
N GLY A 91 9.46 -1.29 -7.26
CA GLY A 91 8.14 -1.02 -6.68
C GLY A 91 8.20 -0.79 -5.18
N PHE A 92 8.98 -1.60 -4.46
CA PHE A 92 9.18 -1.47 -3.01
C PHE A 92 9.84 -0.13 -2.65
N ALA A 93 10.80 0.33 -3.45
CA ALA A 93 11.43 1.64 -3.28
C ALA A 93 10.42 2.79 -3.46
N CYS A 94 9.50 2.68 -4.45
CA CYS A 94 8.41 3.64 -4.60
C CYS A 94 7.52 3.68 -3.36
N HIS A 95 7.14 2.52 -2.82
CA HIS A 95 6.37 2.44 -1.57
C HIS A 95 7.09 3.15 -0.44
N TYR A 96 8.35 2.76 -0.18
CA TYR A 96 9.15 3.31 0.91
C TYR A 96 9.30 4.82 0.81
N LEU A 97 9.57 5.36 -0.38
CA LEU A 97 9.74 6.79 -0.60
C LEU A 97 8.46 7.56 -0.25
N LEU A 98 7.31 7.10 -0.73
CA LEU A 98 6.04 7.75 -0.44
C LEU A 98 5.70 7.68 1.06
N ASP A 99 5.85 6.51 1.68
CA ASP A 99 5.57 6.30 3.10
C ASP A 99 6.49 7.14 3.99
N SER A 100 7.81 7.09 3.78
CA SER A 100 8.77 7.87 4.57
C SER A 100 8.55 9.37 4.45
N THR A 101 8.01 9.83 3.31
CA THR A 101 7.67 11.25 3.09
C THR A 101 6.36 11.64 3.79
N CYS A 102 5.34 10.77 3.79
CA CYS A 102 4.00 11.10 4.25
C CYS A 102 3.77 10.78 5.74
N HIS A 103 4.29 9.67 6.26
CA HIS A 103 4.00 9.18 7.60
C HIS A 103 4.38 10.14 8.75
N PRO A 104 5.51 10.89 8.69
CA PRO A 104 5.81 11.87 9.74
C PRO A 104 4.74 12.96 9.87
N TYR A 105 4.11 13.34 8.76
CA TYR A 105 2.98 14.27 8.77
C TYR A 105 1.70 13.61 9.27
N ILE A 106 1.40 12.39 8.80
CA ILE A 106 0.21 11.64 9.21
C ILE A 106 0.23 11.45 10.74
N GLY A 107 1.36 11.04 11.34
CA GLY A 107 1.49 10.89 12.78
C GLY A 107 1.13 12.17 13.53
N LYS A 108 1.73 13.31 13.16
CA LYS A 108 1.42 14.63 13.74
C LYS A 108 -0.04 15.03 13.56
N PHE A 109 -0.64 14.73 12.42
CA PHE A 109 -2.05 15.02 12.14
C PHE A 109 -2.98 14.20 13.03
N VAL A 110 -2.70 12.92 13.21
CA VAL A 110 -3.43 12.01 14.11
C VAL A 110 -3.37 12.53 15.55
N ASP A 111 -2.17 12.86 16.05
CA ASP A 111 -1.94 13.35 17.41
C ASP A 111 -2.69 14.66 17.69
N HIS A 112 -2.73 15.56 16.68
CA HIS A 112 -3.36 16.86 16.83
C HIS A 112 -4.88 16.83 16.72
N THR A 113 -5.42 15.96 15.86
CA THR A 113 -6.86 15.97 15.50
C THR A 113 -7.65 14.83 16.10
N GLY A 114 -7.01 13.74 16.52
CA GLY A 114 -7.66 12.48 16.92
C GLY A 114 -8.27 11.71 15.73
N ILE A 115 -8.09 12.17 14.49
CA ILE A 115 -8.55 11.46 13.28
C ILE A 115 -7.63 10.27 13.06
N SER A 116 -8.19 9.06 12.90
CA SER A 116 -7.38 7.86 12.75
C SER A 116 -6.51 7.88 11.49
N HIS A 117 -5.32 7.29 11.58
CA HIS A 117 -4.37 7.11 10.49
C HIS A 117 -5.05 6.54 9.23
N ALA A 118 -5.77 5.43 9.37
CA ALA A 118 -6.48 4.81 8.26
C ALA A 118 -7.52 5.73 7.58
N LYS A 119 -8.12 6.65 8.35
CA LYS A 119 -9.14 7.56 7.83
C LYS A 119 -8.52 8.64 6.95
N ILE A 120 -7.39 9.22 7.35
CA ILE A 120 -6.72 10.24 6.54
C ILE A 120 -6.15 9.65 5.25
N GLU A 121 -5.59 8.43 5.32
CA GLU A 121 -5.10 7.71 4.16
C GLU A 121 -6.23 7.34 3.18
N THR A 122 -7.35 6.82 3.69
CA THR A 122 -8.52 6.53 2.83
C THR A 122 -9.07 7.80 2.17
N SER A 123 -8.96 8.96 2.84
CA SER A 123 -9.35 10.25 2.24
C SER A 123 -8.41 10.69 1.13
N LEU A 124 -7.11 10.40 1.24
CA LEU A 124 -6.13 10.63 0.18
C LEU A 124 -6.42 9.73 -1.05
N ASP A 125 -6.69 8.44 -0.83
CA ASP A 125 -7.10 7.53 -1.91
C ASP A 125 -8.37 8.03 -2.61
N GLN A 126 -9.37 8.46 -1.84
CA GLN A 126 -10.60 9.00 -2.41
C GLN A 126 -10.34 10.26 -3.24
N TYR A 127 -9.49 11.15 -2.74
CA TYR A 127 -9.12 12.39 -3.44
C TYR A 127 -8.50 12.07 -4.81
N PHE A 128 -7.47 11.22 -4.84
CA PHE A 128 -6.80 10.87 -6.09
C PHE A 128 -7.69 10.08 -7.06
N MET A 129 -8.54 9.19 -6.55
CA MET A 129 -9.51 8.50 -7.43
C MET A 129 -10.48 9.50 -8.09
N LEU A 130 -10.95 10.51 -7.35
CA LEU A 130 -11.84 11.54 -7.89
C LEU A 130 -11.11 12.44 -8.90
N GLU A 131 -9.87 12.82 -8.62
CA GLU A 131 -9.01 13.60 -9.52
C GLU A 131 -8.79 12.86 -10.85
N ASP A 132 -8.57 11.54 -10.78
CA ASP A 132 -8.38 10.68 -11.95
C ASP A 132 -9.72 10.28 -12.64
N GLY A 133 -10.85 10.87 -12.23
CA GLY A 133 -12.17 10.61 -12.82
C GLY A 133 -12.76 9.24 -12.48
N LEU A 134 -12.22 8.56 -11.47
CA LEU A 134 -12.69 7.26 -11.02
C LEU A 134 -13.79 7.38 -9.97
N ASN A 135 -14.65 6.37 -9.89
CA ASN A 135 -15.64 6.28 -8.81
C ASN A 135 -15.07 5.50 -7.62
N PRO A 136 -14.75 6.17 -6.47
CA PRO A 136 -14.12 5.53 -5.32
C PRO A 136 -14.96 4.40 -4.69
N LEU A 137 -16.27 4.38 -4.93
CA LEU A 137 -17.17 3.35 -4.40
C LEU A 137 -17.28 2.11 -5.31
N VAL A 138 -16.59 2.13 -6.47
CA VAL A 138 -16.67 1.07 -7.48
C VAL A 138 -15.29 0.58 -7.89
N TYR A 139 -14.33 1.49 -8.02
CA TYR A 139 -12.97 1.16 -8.44
C TYR A 139 -12.30 0.20 -7.44
N ARG A 140 -11.52 -0.73 -7.95
CA ARG A 140 -10.86 -1.80 -7.18
C ARG A 140 -9.33 -1.66 -7.30
N PRO A 141 -8.68 -0.88 -6.43
CA PRO A 141 -7.24 -0.60 -6.57
C PRO A 141 -6.37 -1.85 -6.51
N ALA A 142 -6.73 -2.85 -5.72
CA ALA A 142 -6.01 -4.13 -5.68
C ALA A 142 -6.38 -5.10 -6.82
N SER A 143 -7.19 -4.70 -7.81
CA SER A 143 -7.55 -5.60 -8.93
C SER A 143 -6.34 -6.08 -9.75
N PRO A 144 -5.28 -5.27 -9.99
CA PRO A 144 -4.11 -5.69 -10.75
C PRO A 144 -3.22 -6.70 -10.00
N ILE A 145 -3.36 -6.80 -8.67
CA ILE A 145 -2.56 -7.71 -7.86
C ILE A 145 -2.88 -9.15 -8.19
N CYS A 146 -1.84 -9.94 -8.49
CA CYS A 146 -1.94 -11.34 -8.87
C CYS A 146 -1.39 -12.23 -7.75
N PRO A 147 -2.24 -12.92 -6.94
CA PRO A 147 -1.80 -13.74 -5.81
C PRO A 147 -1.03 -15.01 -6.23
N HIS A 148 -1.29 -15.52 -7.42
CA HIS A 148 -0.66 -16.73 -7.95
C HIS A 148 0.31 -16.35 -9.05
N THR A 149 1.57 -16.18 -8.72
CA THR A 149 2.63 -15.90 -9.67
C THR A 149 3.89 -16.67 -9.25
N ASP A 150 4.72 -17.05 -10.20
CA ASP A 150 6.06 -17.56 -9.90
C ASP A 150 6.92 -16.52 -9.16
N GLY A 151 6.49 -15.27 -9.20
CA GLY A 151 7.09 -14.15 -8.46
C GLY A 151 6.99 -14.25 -6.94
N ASN A 152 6.11 -15.11 -6.39
CA ASN A 152 6.06 -15.29 -4.92
C ASN A 152 7.40 -15.82 -4.38
N LYS A 153 8.16 -16.58 -5.18
CA LYS A 153 9.53 -16.99 -4.86
C LYS A 153 10.49 -15.81 -4.75
N VAL A 154 10.29 -14.80 -5.58
CA VAL A 154 11.09 -13.55 -5.52
C VAL A 154 10.81 -12.80 -4.22
N ILE A 155 9.54 -12.68 -3.84
CA ILE A 155 9.14 -12.00 -2.60
C ILE A 155 9.65 -12.78 -1.39
N HIS A 156 9.51 -14.12 -1.39
CA HIS A 156 10.08 -14.98 -0.34
C HIS A 156 11.60 -14.86 -0.24
N ARG A 157 12.29 -14.71 -1.37
CA ARG A 157 13.74 -14.49 -1.37
C ARG A 157 14.12 -13.15 -0.74
N CYS A 158 13.33 -12.09 -0.98
CA CYS A 158 13.51 -10.81 -0.29
C CYS A 158 13.23 -10.95 1.22
N PHE A 159 12.18 -11.65 1.58
CA PHE A 159 11.71 -11.79 2.97
C PHE A 159 11.59 -13.26 3.34
N PRO A 160 12.72 -13.95 3.64
CA PRO A 160 12.75 -15.40 3.89
C PRO A 160 11.99 -15.83 5.15
N GLU A 161 11.70 -14.91 6.06
CA GLU A 161 10.84 -15.12 7.22
C GLU A 161 9.39 -15.42 6.86
N ILE A 162 8.95 -15.03 5.65
CA ILE A 162 7.58 -15.22 5.19
C ILE A 162 7.54 -16.28 4.10
N GLY A 163 6.84 -17.38 4.34
CA GLY A 163 6.71 -18.47 3.37
C GLY A 163 5.91 -18.08 2.12
N GLU A 164 6.20 -18.72 0.98
CA GLU A 164 5.49 -18.47 -0.28
C GLU A 164 3.97 -18.62 -0.15
N THR A 165 3.50 -19.58 0.63
CA THR A 165 2.06 -19.79 0.89
C THR A 165 1.46 -18.61 1.67
N GLU A 166 2.19 -18.08 2.64
CA GLU A 166 1.75 -16.91 3.42
C GLU A 166 1.70 -15.67 2.55
N ILE A 167 2.65 -15.48 1.64
CA ILE A 167 2.63 -14.40 0.66
C ILE A 167 1.36 -14.49 -0.21
N VAL A 168 1.01 -15.68 -0.68
CA VAL A 168 -0.24 -15.91 -1.43
C VAL A 168 -1.46 -15.54 -0.60
N GLU A 169 -1.51 -15.92 0.69
CA GLU A 169 -2.60 -15.56 1.60
C GLU A 169 -2.67 -14.05 1.83
N CYS A 170 -1.54 -13.38 2.01
CA CYS A 170 -1.45 -11.92 2.12
C CYS A 170 -2.09 -11.23 0.89
N LEU A 171 -1.67 -11.60 -0.31
CA LEU A 171 -2.16 -11.01 -1.56
C LEU A 171 -3.65 -11.30 -1.80
N LYS A 172 -4.13 -12.51 -1.48
CA LYS A 172 -5.56 -12.84 -1.49
C LYS A 172 -6.34 -12.01 -0.47
N GLY A 173 -5.79 -11.88 0.74
CA GLY A 173 -6.35 -11.04 1.80
C GLY A 173 -6.46 -9.59 1.35
N MET A 174 -5.42 -9.02 0.76
CA MET A 174 -5.43 -7.67 0.22
C MET A 174 -6.58 -7.46 -0.79
N LYS A 175 -6.72 -8.34 -1.77
CA LYS A 175 -7.83 -8.26 -2.75
C LYS A 175 -9.20 -8.38 -2.10
N LEU A 176 -9.35 -9.26 -1.12
CA LEU A 176 -10.62 -9.47 -0.42
C LEU A 176 -11.00 -8.24 0.41
N TRP A 177 -10.08 -7.78 1.25
CA TRP A 177 -10.39 -6.72 2.21
C TRP A 177 -10.58 -5.36 1.53
N THR A 178 -9.75 -5.02 0.52
CA THR A 178 -9.98 -3.80 -0.29
C THR A 178 -11.31 -3.87 -1.04
N ARG A 179 -11.76 -5.06 -1.47
CA ARG A 179 -13.08 -5.23 -2.07
C ARG A 179 -14.23 -5.04 -1.08
N ILE A 180 -14.06 -5.49 0.17
CA ILE A 180 -15.09 -5.37 1.23
C ILE A 180 -15.24 -3.92 1.67
N THR A 181 -14.12 -3.19 1.85
CA THR A 181 -14.12 -1.81 2.31
C THR A 181 -14.59 -0.81 1.24
N ILE A 182 -14.60 -1.20 -0.04
CA ILE A 182 -15.11 -0.40 -1.15
C ILE A 182 -16.46 -0.96 -1.59
N CYS A 183 -17.56 -0.33 -1.16
CA CYS A 183 -18.90 -0.75 -1.53
C CYS A 183 -19.80 0.42 -1.97
N ARG A 184 -20.53 0.20 -3.06
CA ARG A 184 -21.41 1.21 -3.69
C ARG A 184 -22.62 1.57 -2.82
N SER A 185 -23.20 0.57 -2.16
CA SER A 185 -24.43 0.76 -1.37
C SER A 185 -24.16 1.43 -0.03
N SER A 186 -24.82 2.55 0.25
CA SER A 186 -24.76 3.22 1.55
C SER A 186 -25.28 2.33 2.69
N ALA A 187 -26.33 1.55 2.43
CA ALA A 187 -26.89 0.61 3.41
C ALA A 187 -25.86 -0.48 3.78
N VAL A 188 -25.16 -1.03 2.77
CA VAL A 188 -24.11 -2.04 3.00
C VAL A 188 -22.94 -1.42 3.79
N ARG A 189 -22.53 -0.19 3.46
CA ARG A 189 -21.48 0.52 4.23
C ARG A 189 -21.89 0.72 5.69
N SER A 190 -23.11 1.20 5.92
CA SER A 190 -23.62 1.40 7.28
C SER A 190 -23.71 0.10 8.05
N LEU A 191 -24.17 -0.98 7.42
CA LEU A 191 -24.19 -2.32 8.01
C LEU A 191 -22.78 -2.79 8.36
N LEU A 192 -21.83 -2.66 7.44
CA LEU A 192 -20.43 -3.04 7.65
C LEU A 192 -19.82 -2.29 8.86
N LEU A 193 -20.00 -0.96 8.92
CA LEU A 193 -19.53 -0.16 10.05
C LEU A 193 -20.25 -0.52 11.36
N GLY A 194 -21.53 -0.84 11.30
CA GLY A 194 -22.31 -1.31 12.44
C GLY A 194 -21.79 -2.65 12.99
N VAL A 195 -21.52 -3.61 12.10
CA VAL A 195 -20.90 -4.90 12.46
C VAL A 195 -19.52 -4.68 13.07
N MET A 196 -18.69 -3.82 12.47
CA MET A 196 -17.34 -3.50 13.02
C MET A 196 -17.42 -2.93 14.44
N LYS A 197 -18.42 -2.10 14.73
CA LYS A 197 -18.67 -1.59 16.10
C LYS A 197 -19.08 -2.71 17.05
N LEU A 198 -20.00 -3.58 16.61
CA LEU A 198 -20.50 -4.68 17.44
C LEU A 198 -19.40 -5.68 17.81
N VAL A 199 -18.48 -5.99 16.89
CA VAL A 199 -17.36 -6.91 17.12
C VAL A 199 -16.10 -6.22 17.67
N GLY A 200 -16.15 -4.91 17.95
CA GLY A 200 -15.06 -4.16 18.60
C GLY A 200 -13.85 -3.85 17.69
N CYS A 201 -13.98 -3.98 16.36
CA CYS A 201 -12.88 -3.68 15.44
C CYS A 201 -13.05 -2.35 14.68
N TYR A 202 -14.02 -1.51 15.08
CA TYR A 202 -14.30 -0.26 14.39
C TYR A 202 -13.12 0.72 14.43
N ASP A 203 -12.45 0.88 15.56
CA ASP A 203 -11.35 1.84 15.72
C ASP A 203 -10.14 1.46 14.84
N SER A 204 -9.89 0.17 14.64
CA SER A 204 -8.80 -0.32 13.80
C SER A 204 -9.13 -0.41 12.32
N MET A 205 -10.40 -0.67 11.97
CA MET A 205 -10.80 -0.99 10.59
C MET A 205 -11.79 0.00 9.97
N GLY A 206 -12.57 0.72 10.78
CA GLY A 206 -13.64 1.60 10.28
C GLY A 206 -13.14 2.72 9.38
N GLY A 207 -11.97 3.27 9.68
CA GLY A 207 -11.33 4.30 8.86
C GLY A 207 -10.95 3.85 7.44
N ARG A 208 -10.91 2.54 7.18
CA ARG A 208 -10.59 1.96 5.85
C ARG A 208 -11.80 1.80 4.94
N VAL A 209 -13.00 1.95 5.48
CA VAL A 209 -14.21 1.86 4.68
C VAL A 209 -14.35 3.13 3.86
N MET A 210 -14.31 2.99 2.53
CA MET A 210 -14.38 4.12 1.59
C MET A 210 -15.65 4.95 1.85
N PRO A 211 -15.52 6.25 2.20
CA PRO A 211 -16.67 7.09 2.50
C PRO A 211 -17.44 7.44 1.23
N GLY A 212 -18.75 7.66 1.38
CA GLY A 212 -19.62 8.01 0.24
C GLY A 212 -19.37 9.41 -0.33
N ARG A 213 -18.72 10.28 0.45
CA ARG A 213 -18.35 11.67 0.09
C ARG A 213 -17.05 12.05 0.79
N PRO A 214 -16.29 13.00 0.24
CA PRO A 214 -15.12 13.54 0.92
C PRO A 214 -15.46 14.05 2.31
N GLN A 215 -14.59 13.78 3.27
CA GLN A 215 -14.78 14.07 4.68
C GLN A 215 -14.11 15.41 5.00
N LYS A 216 -14.91 16.42 5.39
CA LYS A 216 -14.44 17.79 5.66
C LYS A 216 -13.31 17.85 6.69
N GLU A 217 -13.40 17.02 7.73
CA GLU A 217 -12.39 16.93 8.78
C GLU A 217 -11.02 16.42 8.31
N CYS A 218 -10.98 15.73 7.17
CA CYS A 218 -9.74 15.24 6.56
C CYS A 218 -9.19 16.21 5.48
N GLU A 219 -9.95 17.21 5.06
CA GLU A 219 -9.61 18.06 3.91
C GLU A 219 -8.24 18.73 4.04
N ALA A 220 -7.94 19.33 5.20
CA ALA A 220 -6.67 20.00 5.44
C ALA A 220 -5.50 18.98 5.42
N GLY A 221 -5.70 17.82 6.04
CA GLY A 221 -4.72 16.73 6.04
C GLY A 221 -4.46 16.19 4.63
N THR A 222 -5.52 15.93 3.88
CA THR A 222 -5.44 15.45 2.48
C THR A 222 -4.69 16.45 1.60
N ARG A 223 -4.95 17.75 1.70
CA ARG A 223 -4.25 18.78 0.93
C ARG A 223 -2.73 18.78 1.20
N ASN A 224 -2.34 18.68 2.45
CA ASN A 224 -0.91 18.60 2.79
C ASN A 224 -0.27 17.29 2.31
N LEU A 225 -0.99 16.16 2.36
CA LEU A 225 -0.51 14.89 1.82
C LEU A 225 -0.34 14.93 0.30
N VAL A 226 -1.20 15.64 -0.43
CA VAL A 226 -1.02 15.86 -1.88
C VAL A 226 0.30 16.61 -2.15
N HIS A 227 0.63 17.66 -1.41
CA HIS A 227 1.92 18.34 -1.55
C HIS A 227 3.13 17.45 -1.21
N LEU A 228 2.99 16.59 -0.19
CA LEU A 228 4.05 15.64 0.15
C LEU A 228 4.21 14.56 -0.93
N TYR A 229 3.12 14.09 -1.50
CA TYR A 229 3.11 13.17 -2.64
C TYR A 229 3.84 13.79 -3.85
N GLU A 230 3.53 15.03 -4.21
CA GLU A 230 4.18 15.75 -5.32
C GLU A 230 5.69 15.92 -5.07
N ARG A 231 6.08 16.20 -3.81
CA ARG A 231 7.49 16.29 -3.42
C ARG A 231 8.18 14.93 -3.59
N ALA A 232 7.60 13.85 -3.06
CA ALA A 232 8.14 12.50 -3.23
C ALA A 232 8.29 12.12 -4.71
N LEU A 233 7.31 12.49 -5.54
CA LEU A 233 7.35 12.23 -6.97
C LEU A 233 8.50 12.97 -7.68
N ALA A 234 8.82 14.18 -7.26
CA ALA A 234 9.95 14.94 -7.80
C ALA A 234 11.32 14.36 -7.37
N GLU A 235 11.37 13.68 -6.21
CA GLU A 235 12.59 13.06 -5.67
C GLU A 235 12.81 11.63 -6.23
N ALA A 236 11.77 10.94 -6.67
CA ALA A 236 11.83 9.53 -7.06
C ALA A 236 12.78 9.18 -8.22
N PRO A 237 13.01 10.02 -9.25
CA PRO A 237 13.91 9.70 -10.36
C PRO A 237 15.40 9.90 -10.05
N GLN A 238 15.76 10.45 -8.88
CA GLN A 238 17.14 10.75 -8.48
C GLN A 238 17.79 9.55 -7.81
#